data_8f2861675116bed3a70b42a1dba5ccbd
#
_entry.id   8f2861675116bed3a70b42a1dba5ccbd
#
_cell.length_a   1.000
_cell.length_b   1.000
_cell.length_c   1.000
_cell.angle_alpha   90.00
_cell.angle_beta   90.00
_cell.angle_gamma   90.00
#
_symmetry.space_group_name_H-M   'P 1'
#
loop_
_entity.id
_entity.type
_entity.pdbx_description
1 polymer ?
#
loop_
_entity_poly.entity_id
_entity_poly.type
_entity_poly.pdbx_seq_one_letter_code
_entity_poly.pdbx_strand_id
1 'polypeptide(L)'
;MLNMIRKIIYGILGLSLLASCAIENDIPYPIKEASIESIEVEGQRGAEENVFTAATINKTARTATLYVNDSVDITKLKITRLKITADAELIPDSAACVNYAKFPNTGFASLDSIPTSSNTRMDFSSPVNFTLRTYQDYIWKVTVNQIVQRDIEVEGLVRTVIDENSRNVIIYVGSDQDLTNLNVTKLNL
;
A
#
# COMPACT_ATOMS: atom_id res chain seq x y z
N MET A 1 31.62 6.00 -72.76
CA MET A 1 30.87 4.93 -72.03
C MET A 1 31.46 4.68 -70.63
N LEU A 2 32.76 4.50 -70.51
CA LEU A 2 33.42 4.19 -69.21
C LEU A 2 33.23 5.25 -68.11
N ASN A 3 33.26 6.54 -68.46
CA ASN A 3 33.05 7.67 -67.50
C ASN A 3 31.60 7.75 -66.97
N MET A 4 30.67 7.32 -67.73
CA MET A 4 29.25 7.29 -67.29
C MET A 4 28.97 6.17 -66.33
N ILE A 5 29.54 4.99 -66.58
CA ILE A 5 29.46 3.83 -65.68
C ILE A 5 30.14 4.14 -64.32
N ARG A 6 31.25 4.83 -64.34
CA ARG A 6 31.98 5.22 -63.12
C ARG A 6 31.18 6.22 -62.25
N LYS A 7 30.47 7.16 -62.86
CA LYS A 7 29.61 8.10 -62.15
C LYS A 7 28.37 7.42 -61.52
N ILE A 8 27.81 6.38 -62.22
CA ILE A 8 26.69 5.61 -61.72
C ILE A 8 27.13 4.75 -60.52
N ILE A 9 28.30 4.14 -60.58
CA ILE A 9 28.85 3.34 -59.48
C ILE A 9 29.10 4.20 -58.23
N TYR A 10 29.65 5.40 -58.35
CA TYR A 10 29.86 6.33 -57.24
C TYR A 10 28.53 6.88 -56.67
N GLY A 11 27.51 7.02 -57.53
CA GLY A 11 26.17 7.42 -57.09
C GLY A 11 25.50 6.34 -56.27
N ILE A 12 25.59 5.09 -56.69
CA ILE A 12 25.04 3.93 -55.95
C ILE A 12 25.78 3.68 -54.66
N LEU A 13 27.13 3.81 -54.67
CA LEU A 13 27.93 3.66 -53.46
C LEU A 13 27.67 4.77 -52.44
N GLY A 14 27.41 6.00 -52.89
CA GLY A 14 27.02 7.11 -52.04
C GLY A 14 25.64 6.94 -51.42
N LEU A 15 24.68 6.40 -52.16
CA LEU A 15 23.33 6.14 -51.67
C LEU A 15 23.28 5.01 -50.64
N SER A 16 24.12 3.99 -50.78
CA SER A 16 24.16 2.86 -49.82
C SER A 16 24.79 3.26 -48.49
N LEU A 17 25.63 4.31 -48.42
CA LEU A 17 26.18 4.84 -47.16
C LEU A 17 25.20 5.69 -46.37
N LEU A 18 24.13 6.19 -46.97
CA LEU A 18 23.08 6.97 -46.30
C LEU A 18 21.98 6.08 -45.71
N ALA A 19 21.88 4.82 -46.13
CA ALA A 19 20.88 3.88 -45.60
C ALA A 19 21.35 3.16 -44.32
N SER A 20 22.55 3.44 -43.83
CA SER A 20 23.15 2.74 -42.68
C SER A 20 22.92 3.38 -41.30
N CYS A 21 22.06 4.39 -41.19
CA CYS A 21 21.89 5.13 -39.93
C CYS A 21 20.47 5.12 -39.35
N ALA A 22 19.68 4.13 -39.70
CA ALA A 22 18.44 3.91 -38.95
C ALA A 22 18.49 2.50 -38.35
N ILE A 23 19.46 2.24 -37.50
CA ILE A 23 19.21 1.24 -36.46
C ILE A 23 18.31 1.94 -35.46
N GLU A 24 17.00 1.88 -35.69
CA GLU A 24 16.05 2.03 -34.60
C GLU A 24 16.38 0.93 -33.60
N ASN A 25 17.14 1.30 -32.58
CA ASN A 25 17.25 0.50 -31.37
C ASN A 25 15.90 0.59 -30.64
N ASP A 26 14.86 0.12 -31.28
CA ASP A 26 13.60 -0.23 -30.68
C ASP A 26 13.76 -1.59 -29.97
N ILE A 27 14.77 -1.66 -29.09
CA ILE A 27 14.76 -2.66 -28.05
C ILE A 27 13.69 -2.12 -27.08
N PRO A 28 12.53 -2.76 -26.99
CA PRO A 28 11.58 -2.38 -25.97
C PRO A 28 12.28 -2.59 -24.63
N TYR A 29 12.82 -1.52 -24.05
CA TYR A 29 13.27 -1.58 -22.67
C TYR A 29 12.05 -2.08 -21.88
N PRO A 30 12.17 -3.21 -21.17
CA PRO A 30 11.07 -3.65 -20.34
C PRO A 30 10.76 -2.49 -19.39
N ILE A 31 9.61 -1.87 -19.57
CA ILE A 31 9.13 -0.84 -18.67
C ILE A 31 8.95 -1.55 -17.32
N LYS A 32 9.93 -1.37 -16.44
CA LYS A 32 9.89 -1.94 -15.10
C LYS A 32 8.97 -1.09 -14.26
N GLU A 33 7.69 -1.45 -14.22
CA GLU A 33 6.73 -0.78 -13.36
C GLU A 33 7.13 -0.95 -11.90
N ALA A 34 7.20 0.17 -11.18
CA ALA A 34 7.45 0.14 -9.75
C ALA A 34 6.16 -0.16 -8.99
N SER A 35 6.22 -1.13 -8.09
CA SER A 35 5.08 -1.59 -7.31
C SER A 35 5.41 -1.78 -5.84
N ILE A 36 4.41 -1.58 -4.98
CA ILE A 36 4.42 -2.10 -3.62
C ILE A 36 4.13 -3.60 -3.71
N GLU A 37 5.03 -4.43 -3.19
CA GLU A 37 4.88 -5.88 -3.16
C GLU A 37 4.31 -6.38 -1.84
N SER A 38 4.68 -5.74 -0.74
CA SER A 38 4.06 -5.94 0.56
C SER A 38 4.24 -4.70 1.42
N ILE A 39 3.27 -4.44 2.29
CA ILE A 39 3.34 -3.40 3.31
C ILE A 39 2.72 -3.93 4.60
N GLU A 40 3.38 -3.66 5.73
CA GLU A 40 2.90 -4.01 7.05
C GLU A 40 3.06 -2.82 7.99
N VAL A 41 2.14 -2.71 8.94
CA VAL A 41 2.11 -1.64 9.94
C VAL A 41 1.94 -2.23 11.34
N GLU A 42 2.27 -1.45 12.37
CA GLU A 42 2.01 -1.85 13.76
C GLU A 42 0.50 -2.03 13.99
N GLY A 43 0.12 -3.05 14.76
CA GLY A 43 -1.28 -3.35 15.06
C GLY A 43 -2.11 -3.81 13.88
N GLN A 44 -1.47 -4.26 12.80
CA GLN A 44 -2.18 -4.77 11.62
C GLN A 44 -2.93 -6.07 11.94
N ARG A 45 -4.16 -6.18 11.44
CA ARG A 45 -5.05 -7.30 11.66
C ARG A 45 -6.04 -7.49 10.53
N GLY A 46 -6.81 -8.59 10.54
CA GLY A 46 -7.90 -8.84 9.63
C GLY A 46 -9.16 -8.04 9.97
N ALA A 47 -10.06 -7.93 9.02
CA ALA A 47 -11.30 -7.18 9.18
C ALA A 47 -12.27 -7.80 10.20
N GLU A 48 -12.24 -9.11 10.40
CA GLU A 48 -13.23 -9.83 11.20
C GLU A 48 -12.68 -10.41 12.51
N GLU A 49 -11.37 -10.56 12.63
CA GLU A 49 -10.74 -11.20 13.78
C GLU A 49 -9.45 -10.48 14.19
N ASN A 50 -9.05 -10.66 15.45
CA ASN A 50 -7.81 -10.12 15.98
C ASN A 50 -6.56 -10.92 15.50
N VAL A 51 -6.56 -11.30 14.22
CA VAL A 51 -5.51 -12.06 13.56
C VAL A 51 -4.84 -11.20 12.50
N PHE A 52 -3.52 -11.28 12.41
CA PHE A 52 -2.77 -10.63 11.34
C PHE A 52 -3.30 -11.05 9.96
N THR A 53 -3.57 -10.06 9.11
CA THR A 53 -3.92 -10.27 7.71
C THR A 53 -3.06 -9.37 6.84
N ALA A 54 -2.51 -9.91 5.77
CA ALA A 54 -1.69 -9.15 4.83
C ALA A 54 -2.49 -8.02 4.16
N ALA A 55 -1.79 -6.96 3.78
CA ALA A 55 -2.39 -5.86 3.02
C ALA A 55 -2.98 -6.35 1.70
N THR A 56 -4.15 -5.83 1.34
CA THR A 56 -4.72 -6.04 0.01
C THR A 56 -4.07 -5.10 -0.98
N ILE A 57 -3.29 -5.64 -1.93
CA ILE A 57 -2.54 -4.88 -2.92
C ILE A 57 -3.17 -5.05 -4.29
N ASN A 58 -3.56 -3.94 -4.92
CA ASN A 58 -4.02 -3.90 -6.30
C ASN A 58 -2.98 -3.19 -7.16
N LYS A 59 -2.22 -3.96 -7.94
CA LYS A 59 -1.15 -3.43 -8.79
C LYS A 59 -1.68 -2.59 -9.95
N THR A 60 -2.82 -2.94 -10.50
CA THR A 60 -3.43 -2.20 -11.62
C THR A 60 -3.94 -0.83 -11.17
N ALA A 61 -4.62 -0.78 -10.04
CA ALA A 61 -5.13 0.47 -9.46
C ALA A 61 -4.06 1.23 -8.67
N ARG A 62 -2.90 0.60 -8.40
CA ARG A 62 -1.82 1.12 -7.55
C ARG A 62 -2.32 1.53 -6.17
N THR A 63 -3.04 0.61 -5.52
CA THR A 63 -3.56 0.81 -4.18
C THR A 63 -3.14 -0.30 -3.24
N ALA A 64 -2.95 0.04 -1.98
CA ALA A 64 -2.78 -0.91 -0.89
C ALA A 64 -3.75 -0.55 0.24
N THR A 65 -4.48 -1.54 0.75
CA THR A 65 -5.43 -1.35 1.84
C THR A 65 -5.05 -2.27 2.99
N LEU A 66 -4.97 -1.68 4.19
CA LEU A 66 -4.64 -2.37 5.43
C LEU A 66 -5.74 -2.11 6.46
N TYR A 67 -5.79 -3.00 7.44
CA TYR A 67 -6.66 -2.85 8.61
C TYR A 67 -5.82 -2.92 9.88
N VAL A 68 -6.13 -2.08 10.84
CA VAL A 68 -5.44 -2.01 12.13
C VAL A 68 -6.45 -2.04 13.28
N ASN A 69 -5.95 -2.35 14.46
CA ASN A 69 -6.74 -2.30 15.68
C ASN A 69 -7.14 -0.85 15.99
N ASP A 70 -8.30 -0.67 16.60
CA ASP A 70 -8.82 0.59 17.13
C ASP A 70 -7.94 1.22 18.22
N SER A 71 -7.18 0.40 18.96
CA SER A 71 -6.23 0.87 19.96
C SER A 71 -4.95 1.52 19.39
N VAL A 72 -4.77 1.49 18.06
CA VAL A 72 -3.58 2.02 17.41
C VAL A 72 -3.80 3.46 16.98
N ASP A 73 -2.85 4.34 17.29
CA ASP A 73 -2.87 5.74 16.84
C ASP A 73 -2.49 5.84 15.36
N ILE A 74 -3.49 5.93 14.48
CA ILE A 74 -3.27 6.04 13.02
C ILE A 74 -2.63 7.36 12.60
N THR A 75 -2.62 8.39 13.46
CA THR A 75 -1.97 9.67 13.15
C THR A 75 -0.44 9.58 13.25
N LYS A 76 0.09 8.50 13.86
CA LYS A 76 1.53 8.24 14.04
C LYS A 76 1.87 6.77 13.82
N LEU A 77 1.18 6.13 12.90
CA LEU A 77 1.29 4.71 12.64
C LEU A 77 2.67 4.36 12.07
N LYS A 78 3.32 3.36 12.65
CA LYS A 78 4.63 2.89 12.21
C LYS A 78 4.48 1.86 11.10
N ILE A 79 5.17 2.08 9.97
CA ILE A 79 5.35 1.05 8.96
C ILE A 79 6.45 0.11 9.43
N THR A 80 6.15 -1.19 9.50
CA THR A 80 7.06 -2.23 10.00
C THR A 80 7.75 -3.00 8.88
N ARG A 81 7.10 -3.06 7.71
CA ARG A 81 7.65 -3.64 6.47
C ARG A 81 7.11 -2.88 5.26
N LEU A 82 7.98 -2.64 4.30
CA LEU A 82 7.60 -2.12 3.00
C LEU A 82 8.52 -2.73 1.94
N LYS A 83 8.02 -3.72 1.22
CA LYS A 83 8.73 -4.32 0.10
C LYS A 83 8.22 -3.68 -1.19
N ILE A 84 9.14 -3.14 -1.95
CA ILE A 84 8.88 -2.50 -3.24
C ILE A 84 9.70 -3.18 -4.34
N THR A 85 9.38 -2.85 -5.59
CA THR A 85 10.18 -3.29 -6.74
C THR A 85 11.65 -2.96 -6.51
N ALA A 86 12.55 -3.91 -6.81
CA ALA A 86 14.00 -3.71 -6.69
C ALA A 86 14.45 -2.52 -7.54
N ASP A 87 15.41 -1.77 -7.02
CA ASP A 87 15.98 -0.55 -7.63
C ASP A 87 15.00 0.64 -7.75
N ALA A 88 13.80 0.55 -7.17
CA ALA A 88 12.91 1.69 -7.07
C ALA A 88 13.31 2.61 -5.91
N GLU A 89 13.32 3.92 -6.17
CA GLU A 89 13.40 4.94 -5.13
C GLU A 89 12.02 5.13 -4.50
N LEU A 90 11.98 5.15 -3.17
CA LEU A 90 10.78 5.40 -2.38
C LEU A 90 10.74 6.87 -1.98
N ILE A 91 9.69 7.56 -2.40
CA ILE A 91 9.43 8.96 -2.04
C ILE A 91 8.08 8.99 -1.33
N PRO A 92 8.07 9.03 0.01
CA PRO A 92 6.84 9.11 0.78
C PRO A 92 6.24 10.51 0.74
N ASP A 93 4.96 10.63 1.05
CA ASP A 93 4.31 11.92 1.22
C ASP A 93 4.93 12.67 2.42
N SER A 94 5.56 13.80 2.13
CA SER A 94 6.25 14.60 3.15
C SER A 94 5.31 15.18 4.19
N ALA A 95 4.04 15.44 3.83
CA ALA A 95 3.05 15.99 4.74
C ALA A 95 2.53 14.94 5.73
N ALA A 96 2.49 13.67 5.31
CA ALA A 96 2.07 12.56 6.15
C ALA A 96 3.20 12.06 7.07
N CYS A 97 4.47 12.25 6.72
CA CYS A 97 5.60 11.76 7.52
C CYS A 97 5.76 12.54 8.84
N VAL A 98 5.87 11.82 9.95
CA VAL A 98 6.26 12.43 11.24
C VAL A 98 7.69 12.98 11.18
N ASN A 99 8.59 12.31 10.46
CA ASN A 99 9.95 12.76 10.23
C ASN A 99 10.42 12.40 8.82
N TYR A 100 10.10 13.24 7.85
CA TYR A 100 10.43 13.01 6.44
C TYR A 100 11.94 12.83 6.21
N ALA A 101 12.78 13.66 6.85
CA ALA A 101 14.23 13.61 6.65
C ALA A 101 14.88 12.28 7.10
N LYS A 102 14.21 11.52 7.97
CA LYS A 102 14.68 10.22 8.46
C LYS A 102 13.93 9.03 7.86
N PHE A 103 12.97 9.28 6.97
CA PHE A 103 12.27 8.20 6.30
C PHE A 103 13.22 7.54 5.29
N PRO A 104 13.31 6.18 5.23
CA PRO A 104 14.18 5.51 4.26
C PRO A 104 13.66 5.72 2.84
N ASN A 105 14.59 5.90 1.90
CA ASN A 105 14.29 6.08 0.47
C ASN A 105 14.31 4.77 -0.34
N THR A 106 14.41 3.65 0.33
CA THR A 106 14.36 2.31 -0.26
C THR A 106 13.42 1.43 0.55
N GLY A 107 12.86 0.40 -0.08
CA GLY A 107 12.05 -0.58 0.65
C GLY A 107 12.83 -1.30 1.75
N PHE A 108 12.13 -1.85 2.71
CA PHE A 108 12.69 -2.62 3.82
C PHE A 108 11.86 -3.89 4.07
N ALA A 109 12.55 -4.99 4.38
CA ALA A 109 11.93 -6.31 4.47
C ALA A 109 11.25 -6.55 5.82
N SER A 110 11.72 -5.90 6.89
CA SER A 110 11.21 -6.06 8.26
C SER A 110 11.65 -4.87 9.12
N LEU A 111 11.14 -4.80 10.35
CA LEU A 111 11.59 -3.84 11.37
C LEU A 111 13.10 -3.86 11.59
N ASP A 112 13.70 -5.05 11.56
CA ASP A 112 15.14 -5.24 11.79
C ASP A 112 16.00 -4.70 10.65
N SER A 113 15.42 -4.59 9.45
CA SER A 113 16.10 -4.01 8.27
C SER A 113 15.93 -2.50 8.15
N ILE A 114 15.08 -1.87 8.97
CA ILE A 114 14.92 -0.41 9.03
C ILE A 114 16.13 0.18 9.78
N PRO A 115 16.86 1.13 9.19
CA PRO A 115 17.95 1.79 9.91
C PRO A 115 17.45 2.39 11.23
N THR A 116 18.21 2.23 12.31
CA THR A 116 17.82 2.73 13.65
C THR A 116 17.60 4.24 13.71
N SER A 117 18.26 4.99 12.80
CA SER A 117 18.09 6.42 12.62
C SER A 117 16.83 6.80 11.83
N SER A 118 16.16 5.84 11.20
CA SER A 118 15.01 6.08 10.35
C SER A 118 13.72 6.11 11.15
N ASN A 119 12.80 6.98 10.75
CA ASN A 119 11.46 7.05 11.33
C ASN A 119 10.44 6.77 10.22
N THR A 120 9.74 5.65 10.34
CA THR A 120 8.72 5.19 9.38
C THR A 120 7.30 5.49 9.85
N ARG A 121 7.14 6.41 10.82
CA ARG A 121 5.83 6.82 11.30
C ARG A 121 5.21 7.85 10.37
N MET A 122 3.93 7.62 10.06
CA MET A 122 3.14 8.46 9.18
C MET A 122 1.73 8.64 9.72
N ASP A 123 1.09 9.73 9.30
CA ASP A 123 -0.33 9.99 9.54
C ASP A 123 -1.17 9.32 8.45
N PHE A 124 -1.94 8.30 8.83
CA PHE A 124 -2.86 7.57 7.97
C PHE A 124 -4.34 7.90 8.26
N SER A 125 -4.63 9.02 8.91
CA SER A 125 -6.01 9.50 9.09
C SER A 125 -6.74 9.77 7.75
N SER A 126 -5.97 9.92 6.69
CA SER A 126 -6.43 9.95 5.30
C SER A 126 -5.49 9.08 4.43
N PRO A 127 -5.94 8.67 3.22
CA PRO A 127 -5.08 7.90 2.33
C PRO A 127 -3.79 8.62 1.98
N VAL A 128 -2.66 7.93 2.12
CA VAL A 128 -1.31 8.46 1.93
C VAL A 128 -0.75 8.03 0.56
N ASN A 129 -0.05 8.93 -0.11
CA ASN A 129 0.58 8.64 -1.37
C ASN A 129 2.06 8.26 -1.17
N PHE A 130 2.48 7.19 -1.84
CA PHE A 130 3.88 6.82 -2.01
C PHE A 130 4.24 6.93 -3.48
N THR A 131 5.26 7.69 -3.81
CA THR A 131 5.80 7.72 -5.17
C THR A 131 6.96 6.73 -5.23
N LEU A 132 6.85 5.76 -6.12
CA LEU A 132 7.91 4.82 -6.43
C LEU A 132 8.51 5.24 -7.77
N ARG A 133 9.79 5.58 -7.77
CA ARG A 133 10.50 6.06 -8.96
C ARG A 133 11.46 4.99 -9.47
N THR A 134 11.32 4.67 -10.75
CA THR A 134 12.33 3.95 -11.53
C THR A 134 12.76 4.86 -12.68
N TYR A 135 12.33 4.60 -13.92
CA TYR A 135 12.50 5.51 -15.06
C TYR A 135 11.44 6.62 -15.08
N GLN A 136 10.32 6.38 -14.41
CA GLN A 136 9.20 7.31 -14.23
C GLN A 136 8.60 7.13 -12.84
N ASP A 137 7.72 8.04 -12.47
CA ASP A 137 7.04 8.05 -11.17
C ASP A 137 5.75 7.22 -11.23
N TYR A 138 5.59 6.34 -10.25
CA TYR A 138 4.41 5.53 -10.02
C TYR A 138 3.81 5.90 -8.66
N ILE A 139 2.66 6.57 -8.68
CA ILE A 139 1.99 7.00 -7.45
C ILE A 139 1.11 5.86 -6.94
N TRP A 140 1.36 5.42 -5.74
CA TRP A 140 0.62 4.42 -4.99
C TRP A 140 -0.16 5.07 -3.88
N LYS A 141 -1.43 4.69 -3.73
CA LYS A 141 -2.28 5.14 -2.62
C LYS A 141 -2.39 4.04 -1.58
N VAL A 142 -2.00 4.36 -0.35
CA VAL A 142 -2.10 3.45 0.80
C VAL A 142 -3.21 3.94 1.73
N THR A 143 -4.15 3.06 2.04
CA THR A 143 -5.28 3.35 2.94
C THR A 143 -5.20 2.41 4.13
N VAL A 144 -5.31 2.97 5.33
CA VAL A 144 -5.39 2.23 6.58
C VAL A 144 -6.77 2.45 7.18
N ASN A 145 -7.48 1.36 7.46
CA ASN A 145 -8.79 1.38 8.09
C ASN A 145 -8.66 0.88 9.53
N GLN A 146 -9.18 1.63 10.49
CA GLN A 146 -9.32 1.13 11.84
C GLN A 146 -10.55 0.26 11.94
N ILE A 147 -10.40 -0.89 12.58
CA ILE A 147 -11.50 -1.79 12.88
C ILE A 147 -11.89 -1.54 14.33
N VAL A 148 -13.05 -0.96 14.49
CA VAL A 148 -13.67 -0.80 15.81
C VAL A 148 -14.49 -2.07 16.07
N GLN A 149 -14.04 -2.90 17.00
CA GLN A 149 -14.82 -4.03 17.47
C GLN A 149 -15.66 -3.56 18.66
N ARG A 150 -16.93 -3.35 18.41
CA ARG A 150 -17.92 -3.12 19.47
C ARG A 150 -18.61 -4.42 19.77
N ASP A 151 -18.59 -4.80 21.02
CA ASP A 151 -19.16 -6.06 21.47
C ASP A 151 -19.73 -5.91 22.87
N ILE A 152 -20.91 -6.47 23.06
CA ILE A 152 -21.60 -6.53 24.35
C ILE A 152 -22.09 -7.95 24.57
N GLU A 153 -21.67 -8.56 25.66
CA GLU A 153 -22.14 -9.86 26.08
C GLU A 153 -22.78 -9.75 27.47
N VAL A 154 -23.91 -10.39 27.63
CA VAL A 154 -24.63 -10.50 28.91
C VAL A 154 -24.90 -11.98 29.20
N GLU A 155 -25.14 -12.29 30.45
CA GLU A 155 -25.56 -13.64 30.83
C GLU A 155 -26.84 -14.03 30.09
N GLY A 156 -26.88 -15.27 29.54
CA GLY A 156 -28.01 -15.73 28.73
C GLY A 156 -28.17 -15.10 27.36
N LEU A 157 -27.11 -14.47 26.83
CA LEU A 157 -27.11 -13.82 25.51
C LEU A 157 -27.48 -14.81 24.41
N VAL A 158 -28.47 -14.44 23.59
CA VAL A 158 -28.84 -15.15 22.36
C VAL A 158 -28.26 -14.42 21.13
N ARG A 159 -28.37 -13.10 21.10
CA ARG A 159 -27.87 -12.27 20.00
C ARG A 159 -27.76 -10.80 20.42
N THR A 160 -26.73 -10.13 19.91
CA THR A 160 -26.60 -8.66 19.97
C THR A 160 -26.73 -8.07 18.57
N VAL A 161 -27.38 -6.91 18.45
CA VAL A 161 -27.42 -6.07 17.24
C VAL A 161 -26.95 -4.70 17.63
N ILE A 162 -25.85 -4.25 17.03
CA ILE A 162 -25.30 -2.92 17.25
C ILE A 162 -25.57 -2.09 15.98
N ASP A 163 -26.36 -1.04 16.09
CA ASP A 163 -26.60 -0.08 15.02
C ASP A 163 -25.86 1.22 15.33
N GLU A 164 -24.73 1.41 14.67
CA GLU A 164 -23.87 2.57 14.87
C GLU A 164 -24.52 3.88 14.42
N ASN A 165 -25.37 3.83 13.38
CA ASN A 165 -26.00 5.02 12.83
C ASN A 165 -27.06 5.59 13.78
N SER A 166 -27.90 4.72 14.35
CA SER A 166 -28.92 5.11 15.32
C SER A 166 -28.40 5.14 16.77
N ARG A 167 -27.14 4.69 17.01
CA ARG A 167 -26.53 4.55 18.33
C ARG A 167 -27.35 3.66 19.28
N ASN A 168 -27.97 2.64 18.73
CA ASN A 168 -28.77 1.70 19.48
C ASN A 168 -28.06 0.35 19.59
N VAL A 169 -28.17 -0.25 20.77
CA VAL A 169 -27.77 -1.64 21.00
C VAL A 169 -29.00 -2.42 21.43
N ILE A 170 -29.31 -3.49 20.70
CA ILE A 170 -30.42 -4.39 21.01
C ILE A 170 -29.81 -5.74 21.42
N ILE A 171 -30.11 -6.14 22.64
CA ILE A 171 -29.62 -7.39 23.19
C ILE A 171 -30.80 -8.34 23.34
N TYR A 172 -30.70 -9.52 22.72
CA TYR A 172 -31.68 -10.58 22.84
C TYR A 172 -31.14 -11.61 23.83
N VAL A 173 -31.90 -11.88 24.89
CA VAL A 173 -31.54 -12.90 25.90
C VAL A 173 -32.59 -14.00 25.96
N GLY A 174 -32.22 -15.12 26.58
CA GLY A 174 -33.14 -16.21 26.81
C GLY A 174 -34.39 -15.81 27.62
N SER A 175 -35.50 -16.47 27.37
CA SER A 175 -36.78 -16.13 28.04
C SER A 175 -36.79 -16.43 29.56
N ASP A 176 -35.75 -17.11 30.02
CA ASP A 176 -35.51 -17.45 31.44
C ASP A 176 -34.66 -16.40 32.17
N GLN A 177 -34.23 -15.36 31.48
CA GLN A 177 -33.38 -14.31 32.05
C GLN A 177 -34.17 -13.21 32.72
N ASP A 178 -33.69 -12.78 33.88
CA ASP A 178 -34.27 -11.61 34.60
C ASP A 178 -33.73 -10.30 34.00
N LEU A 179 -34.55 -9.61 33.23
CA LEU A 179 -34.18 -8.35 32.57
C LEU A 179 -33.91 -7.21 33.56
N THR A 180 -34.31 -7.34 34.82
CA THR A 180 -34.05 -6.32 35.85
C THR A 180 -32.69 -6.45 36.51
N ASN A 181 -32.00 -7.59 36.27
CA ASN A 181 -30.70 -7.89 36.86
C ASN A 181 -29.82 -8.67 35.90
N LEU A 182 -29.61 -8.11 34.70
CA LEU A 182 -28.70 -8.69 33.71
C LEU A 182 -27.24 -8.43 34.07
N ASN A 183 -26.45 -9.48 34.13
CA ASN A 183 -25.01 -9.39 34.34
C ASN A 183 -24.28 -9.18 33.00
N VAL A 184 -23.55 -8.09 32.85
CA VAL A 184 -22.71 -7.81 31.68
C VAL A 184 -21.40 -8.58 31.85
N THR A 185 -21.13 -9.54 30.96
CA THR A 185 -19.94 -10.40 31.02
C THR A 185 -18.81 -9.86 30.14
N LYS A 186 -19.14 -9.08 29.11
CA LYS A 186 -18.18 -8.40 28.24
C LYS A 186 -18.74 -7.09 27.73
N LEU A 187 -17.92 -6.05 27.74
CA LEU A 187 -18.23 -4.75 27.18
C LEU A 187 -17.00 -4.20 26.45
N ASN A 188 -17.10 -4.05 25.13
CA ASN A 188 -16.10 -3.41 24.28
C ASN A 188 -16.84 -2.34 23.46
N LEU A 189 -16.49 -1.06 23.64
CA LEU A 189 -17.19 0.12 23.08
C LEU A 189 -16.29 0.90 22.12
#